data_b5cd84ae8792319640129db5d5438493
#
_entry.id   b5cd84ae8792319640129db5d5438493
#
_cell.length_a   1.000
_cell.length_b   1.000
_cell.length_c   1.000
_cell.angle_alpha   90.00
_cell.angle_beta   90.00
_cell.angle_gamma   90.00
#
_symmetry.space_group_name_H-M   'P 1'
#
loop_
_entity.id
_entity.type
_entity.pdbx_description
1 polymer ?
#
loop_
_entity_poly.entity_id
_entity_poly.type
_entity_poly.pdbx_seq_one_letter_code
_entity_poly.pdbx_strand_id
1 'polypeptide(L)'
;LFKSPIFLWRLGLGLVVGRLFMIVTTTGRKSGLPRPTAIEFHEYKGRKYVYCAWGDKADWYKNILADPRVTIQTASGMEHVIARRVTADRELAETFDFVAHNPAMQRWIRTLGFRLSLGEFLAHKDRFYLMTFDPTDKPTPPPLEADLKWVWLVIVASALIAYSFLGFASGL
;
A
#
# COMPACT_ATOMS: atom_id res chain seq x y z
N LEU A 1 -11.87 1.77 -5.49
CA LEU A 1 -12.06 1.80 -4.02
C LEU A 1 -10.84 2.35 -3.27
N PHE A 2 -9.61 2.29 -3.81
CA PHE A 2 -8.39 2.71 -3.11
C PHE A 2 -7.79 4.03 -3.65
N LYS A 3 -8.61 4.92 -4.21
CA LYS A 3 -8.14 6.24 -4.66
C LYS A 3 -7.98 7.22 -3.49
N SER A 4 -8.73 7.03 -2.40
CA SER A 4 -8.70 7.94 -1.24
C SER A 4 -7.33 7.99 -0.55
N PRO A 5 -6.62 6.89 -0.25
CA PRO A 5 -5.28 6.97 0.34
C PRO A 5 -4.26 7.66 -0.58
N ILE A 6 -4.35 7.47 -1.90
CA ILE A 6 -3.51 8.17 -2.88
C ILE A 6 -3.76 9.68 -2.83
N PHE A 7 -5.03 10.09 -2.79
CA PHE A 7 -5.40 11.50 -2.69
C PHE A 7 -4.91 12.13 -1.38
N LEU A 8 -5.10 11.44 -0.25
CA LEU A 8 -4.59 11.89 1.05
C LEU A 8 -3.06 11.99 1.06
N TRP A 9 -2.38 11.06 0.40
CA TRP A 9 -0.92 11.13 0.24
C TRP A 9 -0.50 12.40 -0.51
N ARG A 10 -1.16 12.70 -1.62
CA ARG A 10 -0.92 13.90 -2.42
C ARG A 10 -1.16 15.20 -1.63
N LEU A 11 -2.09 15.20 -0.69
CA LEU A 11 -2.32 16.30 0.24
C LEU A 11 -1.21 16.45 1.31
N GLY A 12 -0.20 15.56 1.34
CA GLY A 12 0.88 15.58 2.31
C GLY A 12 0.60 14.82 3.61
N LEU A 13 -0.49 14.04 3.66
CA LEU A 13 -0.86 13.24 4.83
C LEU A 13 -0.20 11.85 4.84
N GLY A 14 0.91 11.69 4.12
CA GLY A 14 1.65 10.43 3.99
C GLY A 14 2.07 9.81 5.32
N LEU A 15 2.45 10.61 6.31
CA LEU A 15 2.81 10.13 7.65
C LEU A 15 1.64 9.48 8.40
N VAL A 16 0.40 9.86 8.10
CA VAL A 16 -0.79 9.27 8.72
C VAL A 16 -1.24 8.06 7.91
N VAL A 17 -1.47 8.26 6.63
CA VAL A 17 -1.97 7.21 5.71
C VAL A 17 -0.97 6.08 5.57
N GLY A 18 0.32 6.40 5.52
CA GLY A 18 1.41 5.45 5.36
C GLY A 18 1.66 4.50 6.53
N ARG A 19 0.91 4.64 7.64
CA ARG A 19 0.90 3.66 8.74
C ARG A 19 0.05 2.43 8.43
N LEU A 20 -0.97 2.60 7.58
CA LEU A 20 -1.93 1.55 7.23
C LEU A 20 -1.79 1.12 5.77
N PHE A 21 -1.47 2.08 4.90
CA PHE A 21 -1.38 1.85 3.45
C PHE A 21 0.03 2.17 2.96
N MET A 22 0.60 1.23 2.24
CA MET A 22 1.80 1.43 1.44
C MET A 22 1.38 1.94 0.06
N ILE A 23 2.06 2.96 -0.45
CA ILE A 23 2.00 3.29 -1.87
C ILE A 23 3.05 2.45 -2.60
N VAL A 24 2.60 1.60 -3.50
CA VAL A 24 3.46 0.82 -4.39
C VAL A 24 3.39 1.45 -5.77
N THR A 25 4.48 2.05 -6.24
CA THR A 25 4.58 2.58 -7.60
C THR A 25 5.25 1.56 -8.49
N THR A 26 4.51 1.05 -9.46
CA THR A 26 4.96 0.09 -10.47
C THR A 26 5.16 0.78 -11.81
N THR A 27 5.95 0.17 -12.72
CA THR A 27 5.99 0.55 -14.13
C THR A 27 4.79 -0.06 -14.85
N GLY A 28 3.95 0.76 -15.46
CA GLY A 28 2.80 0.28 -16.22
C GLY A 28 3.23 -0.56 -17.43
N ARG A 29 2.95 -1.86 -17.42
CA ARG A 29 3.37 -2.83 -18.45
C ARG A 29 2.99 -2.48 -19.90
N LYS A 30 1.95 -1.65 -20.07
CA LYS A 30 1.48 -1.20 -21.38
C LYS A 30 1.95 0.21 -21.75
N SER A 31 2.17 1.07 -20.75
CA SER A 31 2.42 2.50 -20.97
C SER A 31 3.84 2.92 -20.64
N GLY A 32 4.61 2.11 -19.89
CA GLY A 32 5.90 2.51 -19.33
C GLY A 32 5.81 3.58 -18.22
N LEU A 33 4.61 4.12 -17.94
CA LEU A 33 4.43 5.21 -17.01
C LEU A 33 4.32 4.71 -15.57
N PRO A 34 4.73 5.52 -14.56
CA PRO A 34 4.55 5.20 -13.16
C PRO A 34 3.07 5.01 -12.82
N ARG A 35 2.76 3.95 -12.07
CA ARG A 35 1.40 3.58 -11.65
C ARG A 35 1.36 3.37 -10.14
N PRO A 36 1.07 4.42 -9.36
CA PRO A 36 0.93 4.29 -7.92
C PRO A 36 -0.37 3.58 -7.56
N THR A 37 -0.28 2.68 -6.59
CA THR A 37 -1.42 1.96 -6.02
C THR A 37 -1.28 1.95 -4.50
N ALA A 38 -2.34 2.27 -3.78
CA ALA A 38 -2.35 2.15 -2.33
C ALA A 38 -2.81 0.74 -1.95
N ILE A 39 -2.04 0.06 -1.12
CA ILE A 39 -2.29 -1.31 -0.68
C ILE A 39 -2.09 -1.37 0.84
N GLU A 40 -3.01 -2.02 1.54
CA GLU A 40 -2.82 -2.35 2.95
C GLU A 40 -1.59 -3.27 3.09
N PHE A 41 -0.72 -2.94 4.01
CA PHE A 41 0.50 -3.70 4.25
C PHE A 41 0.64 -4.08 5.71
N HIS A 42 1.46 -5.07 5.95
CA HIS A 42 1.79 -5.55 7.28
C HIS A 42 3.30 -5.71 7.41
N GLU A 43 3.82 -5.38 8.56
CA GLU A 43 5.22 -5.57 8.88
C GLU A 43 5.39 -6.74 9.85
N TYR A 44 6.25 -7.69 9.49
CA TYR A 44 6.56 -8.84 10.31
C TYR A 44 8.06 -9.15 10.23
N LYS A 45 8.73 -9.22 11.39
CA LYS A 45 10.17 -9.45 11.49
C LYS A 45 11.01 -8.51 10.61
N GLY A 46 10.63 -7.22 10.56
CA GLY A 46 11.32 -6.19 9.78
C GLY A 46 11.12 -6.28 8.27
N ARG A 47 10.23 -7.14 7.79
CA ARG A 47 9.86 -7.25 6.39
C ARG A 47 8.43 -6.79 6.15
N LYS A 48 8.19 -6.16 5.02
CA LYS A 48 6.87 -5.70 4.61
C LYS A 48 6.21 -6.75 3.72
N TYR A 49 4.95 -7.03 4.02
CA TYR A 49 4.13 -7.98 3.27
C TYR A 49 2.84 -7.31 2.82
N VAL A 50 2.44 -7.58 1.60
CA VAL A 50 1.14 -7.18 1.06
C VAL A 50 0.42 -8.39 0.50
N TYR A 51 -0.89 -8.36 0.60
CA TYR A 51 -1.72 -9.40 0.10
C TYR A 51 -2.45 -8.94 -1.17
N CYS A 52 -2.32 -9.69 -2.26
CA CYS A 52 -3.04 -9.42 -3.48
C CYS A 52 -4.37 -10.17 -3.49
N ALA A 53 -5.41 -9.59 -2.89
CA ALA A 53 -6.74 -10.21 -2.79
C ALA A 53 -7.38 -10.53 -4.15
N TRP A 54 -7.04 -9.78 -5.18
CA TRP A 54 -7.54 -9.98 -6.55
C TRP A 54 -6.66 -10.93 -7.38
N GLY A 55 -5.57 -11.43 -6.81
CA GLY A 55 -4.64 -12.33 -7.45
C GLY A 55 -4.11 -11.79 -8.77
N ASP A 56 -4.15 -12.64 -9.79
CA ASP A 56 -3.72 -12.33 -11.16
C ASP A 56 -4.62 -11.31 -11.89
N LYS A 57 -5.75 -10.90 -11.33
CA LYS A 57 -6.63 -9.88 -11.93
C LYS A 57 -6.17 -8.45 -11.62
N ALA A 58 -5.36 -8.25 -10.57
CA ALA A 58 -4.89 -6.93 -10.17
C ALA A 58 -3.85 -6.37 -11.16
N ASP A 59 -4.04 -5.14 -11.64
CA ASP A 59 -3.13 -4.52 -12.60
C ASP A 59 -1.74 -4.26 -12.02
N TRP A 60 -1.66 -3.84 -10.75
CA TRP A 60 -0.38 -3.63 -10.07
C TRP A 60 0.43 -4.93 -9.98
N TYR A 61 -0.22 -6.07 -9.71
CA TYR A 61 0.42 -7.37 -9.68
C TYR A 61 0.94 -7.77 -11.07
N LYS A 62 0.14 -7.58 -12.12
CA LYS A 62 0.57 -7.82 -13.51
C LYS A 62 1.74 -6.92 -13.93
N ASN A 63 1.78 -5.68 -13.42
CA ASN A 63 2.90 -4.79 -13.67
C ASN A 63 4.17 -5.31 -13.00
N ILE A 64 4.09 -5.79 -11.76
CA ILE A 64 5.23 -6.41 -11.04
C ILE A 64 5.74 -7.66 -11.75
N LEU A 65 4.85 -8.48 -12.31
CA LEU A 65 5.28 -9.65 -13.10
C LEU A 65 6.06 -9.25 -14.36
N ALA A 66 5.74 -8.11 -14.96
CA ALA A 66 6.45 -7.59 -16.13
C ALA A 66 7.76 -6.87 -15.76
N ASP A 67 7.75 -6.09 -14.66
CA ASP A 67 8.93 -5.43 -14.09
C ASP A 67 8.80 -5.40 -12.57
N PRO A 68 9.59 -6.21 -11.84
CA PRO A 68 9.47 -6.31 -10.40
C PRO A 68 10.10 -5.15 -9.62
N ARG A 69 10.77 -4.21 -10.30
CA ARG A 69 11.34 -3.01 -9.69
C ARG A 69 10.24 -2.03 -9.34
N VAL A 70 10.10 -1.73 -8.07
CA VAL A 70 9.05 -0.85 -7.58
C VAL A 70 9.60 0.12 -6.54
N THR A 71 8.96 1.27 -6.42
CA THR A 71 9.17 2.19 -5.31
C THR A 71 8.04 2.01 -4.32
N ILE A 72 8.36 1.79 -3.06
CA ILE A 72 7.38 1.73 -1.98
C ILE A 72 7.53 2.95 -1.06
N GLN A 73 6.39 3.44 -0.57
CA GLN A 73 6.34 4.57 0.34
C GLN A 73 5.39 4.23 1.49
N THR A 74 5.89 4.43 2.72
CA THR A 74 5.14 4.22 3.98
C THR A 74 5.36 5.43 4.88
N ALA A 75 4.79 5.41 6.09
CA ALA A 75 5.09 6.44 7.10
C ALA A 75 6.57 6.45 7.52
N SER A 76 7.29 5.34 7.32
CA SER A 76 8.72 5.21 7.65
C SER A 76 9.65 5.77 6.57
N GLY A 77 9.10 6.13 5.39
CA GLY A 77 9.86 6.69 4.28
C GLY A 77 9.62 5.99 2.95
N MET A 78 10.57 6.21 2.04
CA MET A 78 10.58 5.66 0.69
C MET A 78 11.71 4.63 0.56
N GLU A 79 11.45 3.56 -0.16
CA GLU A 79 12.42 2.49 -0.43
C GLU A 79 12.35 2.06 -1.89
N HIS A 80 13.53 1.77 -2.47
CA HIS A 80 13.67 1.14 -3.78
C HIS A 80 13.80 -0.36 -3.58
N VAL A 81 12.92 -1.15 -4.21
CA VAL A 81 12.82 -2.57 -3.90
C VAL A 81 12.48 -3.41 -5.13
N ILE A 82 12.80 -4.70 -5.04
CA ILE A 82 12.31 -5.75 -5.93
C ILE A 82 11.13 -6.42 -5.25
N ALA A 83 9.96 -6.31 -5.84
CA ALA A 83 8.78 -7.02 -5.37
C ALA A 83 8.80 -8.46 -5.85
N ARG A 84 8.53 -9.40 -4.97
CA ARG A 84 8.41 -10.81 -5.32
C ARG A 84 7.27 -11.49 -4.59
N ARG A 85 6.77 -12.55 -5.18
CA ARG A 85 5.81 -13.44 -4.53
C ARG A 85 6.53 -14.37 -3.55
N VAL A 86 5.95 -14.58 -2.39
CA VAL A 86 6.39 -15.58 -1.42
C VAL A 86 5.85 -16.94 -1.87
N THR A 87 6.73 -17.85 -2.28
CA THR A 87 6.36 -19.18 -2.81
C THR A 87 7.05 -20.33 -2.09
N ALA A 88 8.16 -20.05 -1.41
CA ALA A 88 8.92 -21.07 -0.69
C ALA A 88 8.16 -21.50 0.57
N ASP A 89 7.98 -22.80 0.76
CA ASP A 89 7.24 -23.38 1.89
C ASP A 89 7.79 -22.94 3.24
N ARG A 90 9.11 -22.83 3.36
CA ARG A 90 9.76 -22.36 4.59
C ARG A 90 9.36 -20.91 4.90
N GLU A 91 9.43 -20.01 3.92
CA GLU A 91 9.09 -18.60 4.11
C GLU A 91 7.59 -18.42 4.38
N LEU A 92 6.73 -19.20 3.70
CA LEU A 92 5.30 -19.24 3.97
C LEU A 92 5.00 -19.75 5.39
N ALA A 93 5.69 -20.80 5.84
CA ALA A 93 5.54 -21.30 7.20
C ALA A 93 5.96 -20.27 8.25
N GLU A 94 7.04 -19.52 8.02
CA GLU A 94 7.48 -18.44 8.90
C GLU A 94 6.47 -17.27 8.97
N THR A 95 5.74 -17.01 7.89
CA THR A 95 4.69 -15.98 7.85
C THR A 95 3.34 -16.48 8.35
N PHE A 96 3.15 -17.79 8.52
CA PHE A 96 1.87 -18.37 8.91
C PHE A 96 1.35 -17.86 10.25
N ASP A 97 2.20 -17.68 11.24
CA ASP A 97 1.83 -17.14 12.55
C ASP A 97 1.20 -15.75 12.41
N PHE A 98 1.80 -14.89 11.59
CA PHE A 98 1.27 -13.57 11.28
C PHE A 98 -0.08 -13.66 10.57
N VAL A 99 -0.21 -14.53 9.56
CA VAL A 99 -1.46 -14.76 8.81
C VAL A 99 -2.55 -15.29 9.74
N ALA A 100 -2.20 -16.23 10.63
CA ALA A 100 -3.11 -16.87 11.56
C ALA A 100 -3.66 -15.91 12.63
N HIS A 101 -2.89 -14.90 13.04
CA HIS A 101 -3.30 -13.95 14.08
C HIS A 101 -3.89 -12.64 13.52
N ASN A 102 -3.87 -12.43 12.20
CA ASN A 102 -4.44 -11.24 11.56
C ASN A 102 -5.95 -11.44 11.27
N PRO A 103 -6.88 -10.66 11.92
CA PRO A 103 -8.31 -10.86 11.75
C PRO A 103 -8.82 -10.64 10.32
N ALA A 104 -8.21 -9.69 9.58
CA ALA A 104 -8.58 -9.42 8.20
C ALA A 104 -8.19 -10.60 7.30
N MET A 105 -6.99 -11.15 7.51
CA MET A 105 -6.48 -12.31 6.80
C MET A 105 -7.31 -13.56 7.10
N GLN A 106 -7.65 -13.80 8.37
CA GLN A 106 -8.53 -14.90 8.77
C GLN A 106 -9.91 -14.82 8.09
N ARG A 107 -10.48 -13.62 8.05
CA ARG A 107 -11.78 -13.41 7.37
C ARG A 107 -11.65 -13.74 5.90
N TRP A 108 -10.59 -13.26 5.26
CA TRP A 108 -10.37 -13.48 3.84
C TRP A 108 -10.12 -14.97 3.51
N ILE A 109 -9.28 -15.69 4.27
CA ILE A 109 -9.05 -17.14 4.11
C ILE A 109 -10.36 -17.92 4.24
N ARG A 110 -11.21 -17.54 5.20
CA ARG A 110 -12.54 -18.16 5.34
C ARG A 110 -13.43 -17.94 4.12
N THR A 111 -13.36 -16.79 3.47
CA THR A 111 -14.14 -16.55 2.23
C THR A 111 -13.68 -17.41 1.06
N LEU A 112 -12.42 -17.89 1.10
CA LEU A 112 -11.89 -18.85 0.11
C LEU A 112 -12.26 -20.31 0.41
N GLY A 113 -12.96 -20.55 1.52
CA GLY A 113 -13.39 -21.89 1.92
C GLY A 113 -12.29 -22.77 2.55
N PHE A 114 -11.15 -22.20 2.97
CA PHE A 114 -10.06 -22.94 3.60
C PHE A 114 -10.14 -22.91 5.12
N ARG A 115 -9.66 -24.01 5.74
CA ARG A 115 -9.36 -24.03 7.16
C ARG A 115 -8.01 -23.34 7.40
N LEU A 116 -7.94 -22.53 8.45
CA LEU A 116 -6.71 -21.88 8.82
C LEU A 116 -5.79 -22.87 9.56
N SER A 117 -5.04 -23.65 8.82
CA SER A 117 -3.97 -24.52 9.31
C SER A 117 -2.74 -24.38 8.43
N LEU A 118 -1.56 -24.61 8.98
CA LEU A 118 -0.31 -24.52 8.22
C LEU A 118 -0.34 -25.48 7.01
N GLY A 119 -0.84 -26.69 7.19
CA GLY A 119 -0.92 -27.69 6.12
C GLY A 119 -1.82 -27.22 4.97
N GLU A 120 -3.01 -26.70 5.26
CA GLU A 120 -3.93 -26.14 4.26
C GLU A 120 -3.32 -24.93 3.57
N PHE A 121 -2.65 -24.06 4.33
CA PHE A 121 -1.98 -22.87 3.79
C PHE A 121 -0.90 -23.24 2.78
N LEU A 122 -0.03 -24.21 3.11
CA LEU A 122 1.01 -24.69 2.21
C LEU A 122 0.45 -25.46 1.02
N ALA A 123 -0.56 -26.32 1.24
CA ALA A 123 -1.20 -27.10 0.16
C ALA A 123 -1.86 -26.21 -0.91
N HIS A 124 -2.30 -25.02 -0.53
CA HIS A 124 -2.98 -24.08 -1.43
C HIS A 124 -2.18 -22.80 -1.71
N LYS A 125 -0.86 -22.84 -1.53
CA LYS A 125 0.04 -21.67 -1.70
C LYS A 125 -0.13 -20.95 -3.04
N ASP A 126 -0.52 -21.64 -4.09
CA ASP A 126 -0.74 -21.05 -5.42
C ASP A 126 -1.95 -20.10 -5.47
N ARG A 127 -2.86 -20.23 -4.50
CA ARG A 127 -4.02 -19.34 -4.36
C ARG A 127 -3.75 -18.16 -3.43
N PHE A 128 -2.64 -18.17 -2.69
CA PHE A 128 -2.21 -17.08 -1.81
C PHE A 128 -1.18 -16.20 -2.50
N TYR A 129 -1.59 -15.00 -2.86
CA TYR A 129 -0.73 -14.02 -3.52
C TYR A 129 -0.09 -13.11 -2.48
N LEU A 130 0.74 -13.69 -1.62
CA LEU A 130 1.53 -12.94 -0.64
C LEU A 130 2.78 -12.39 -1.32
N MET A 131 2.97 -11.08 -1.24
CA MET A 131 4.12 -10.38 -1.81
C MET A 131 5.01 -9.86 -0.69
N THR A 132 6.32 -9.85 -0.94
CA THR A 132 7.32 -9.19 -0.10
C THR A 132 8.26 -8.35 -0.97
N PHE A 133 9.13 -7.57 -0.33
CA PHE A 133 9.95 -6.55 -0.96
C PHE A 133 11.38 -6.67 -0.47
N ASP A 134 12.31 -6.87 -1.40
CA ASP A 134 13.74 -6.95 -1.10
C ASP A 134 14.43 -5.66 -1.58
N PRO A 135 15.28 -5.00 -0.76
CA PRO A 135 15.97 -3.77 -1.13
C PRO A 135 16.79 -3.91 -2.43
N THR A 136 16.88 -2.82 -3.21
CA THR A 136 17.67 -2.81 -4.44
C THR A 136 18.28 -1.44 -4.72
N ASP A 137 19.49 -1.44 -5.31
CA ASP A 137 20.13 -0.23 -5.84
C ASP A 137 19.77 0.04 -7.32
N LYS A 138 18.96 -0.84 -7.92
CA LYS A 138 18.52 -0.66 -9.31
C LYS A 138 17.52 0.48 -9.42
N PRO A 139 17.51 1.23 -10.53
CA PRO A 139 16.50 2.26 -10.77
C PRO A 139 15.08 1.69 -10.68
N THR A 140 14.20 2.37 -9.95
CA THR A 140 12.78 2.05 -9.78
C THR A 140 11.93 3.23 -10.25
N PRO A 141 10.62 3.05 -10.51
CA PRO A 141 9.74 4.14 -10.89
C PRO A 141 9.75 5.29 -9.86
N PRO A 142 9.56 6.55 -10.28
CA PRO A 142 9.51 7.68 -9.36
C PRO A 142 8.39 7.52 -8.32
N PRO A 143 8.59 8.02 -7.09
CA PRO A 143 7.59 7.96 -6.04
C PRO A 143 6.37 8.82 -6.34
N LEU A 144 5.27 8.56 -5.66
CA LEU A 144 4.11 9.45 -5.67
C LEU A 144 4.44 10.75 -4.91
N GLU A 145 4.34 11.87 -5.58
CA GLU A 145 4.58 13.18 -4.99
C GLU A 145 3.38 13.70 -4.21
N ALA A 146 3.66 14.50 -3.19
CA ALA A 146 2.66 15.22 -2.42
C ALA A 146 2.42 16.63 -3.05
N ASP A 147 1.90 16.62 -4.26
CA ASP A 147 1.73 17.78 -5.14
C ASP A 147 0.51 18.66 -4.81
N LEU A 148 -0.38 18.22 -3.92
CA LEU A 148 -1.58 18.94 -3.50
C LEU A 148 -1.45 19.63 -2.14
N LYS A 149 -0.24 19.79 -1.59
CA LYS A 149 -0.03 20.48 -0.29
C LYS A 149 -0.50 21.94 -0.31
N TRP A 150 -0.47 22.61 -1.44
CA TRP A 150 -0.93 23.98 -1.60
C TRP A 150 -2.43 24.16 -1.25
N VAL A 151 -3.23 23.09 -1.32
CA VAL A 151 -4.66 23.12 -0.95
C VAL A 151 -4.84 23.58 0.50
N TRP A 152 -3.91 23.22 1.39
CA TRP A 152 -3.95 23.68 2.78
C TRP A 152 -3.83 25.20 2.92
N LEU A 153 -3.04 25.85 2.06
CA LEU A 153 -2.92 27.30 2.04
C LEU A 153 -4.27 27.95 1.70
N VAL A 154 -4.99 27.39 0.72
CA VAL A 154 -6.33 27.88 0.35
C VAL A 154 -7.32 27.69 1.49
N ILE A 155 -7.31 26.51 2.12
CA ILE A 155 -8.21 26.22 3.26
C ILE A 155 -7.95 27.19 4.42
N VAL A 156 -6.68 27.37 4.81
CA VAL A 156 -6.32 28.28 5.90
C VAL A 156 -6.66 29.72 5.57
N ALA A 157 -6.35 30.19 4.36
CA ALA A 157 -6.70 31.54 3.91
C ALA A 157 -8.23 31.78 3.95
N SER A 158 -9.00 30.80 3.44
CA SER A 158 -10.46 30.88 3.46
C SER A 158 -11.02 30.90 4.88
N ALA A 159 -10.46 30.11 5.78
CA ALA A 159 -10.86 30.08 7.19
C ALA A 159 -10.55 31.43 7.89
N LEU A 160 -9.40 32.04 7.63
CA LEU A 160 -9.03 33.36 8.17
C LEU A 160 -9.95 34.45 7.67
N ILE A 161 -10.28 34.46 6.37
CA ILE A 161 -11.24 35.40 5.77
C ILE A 161 -12.61 35.22 6.43
N ALA A 162 -13.13 33.99 6.54
CA ALA A 162 -14.42 33.75 7.17
C ALA A 162 -14.44 34.18 8.65
N TYR A 163 -13.36 33.93 9.38
CA TYR A 163 -13.21 34.37 10.77
C TYR A 163 -13.24 35.92 10.90
N SER A 164 -12.56 36.64 9.98
CA SER A 164 -12.56 38.13 9.96
C SER A 164 -13.97 38.68 9.75
N PHE A 165 -14.75 38.08 8.82
CA PHE A 165 -16.13 38.51 8.59
C PHE A 165 -17.07 38.25 9.78
N LEU A 166 -16.90 37.11 10.45
CA LEU A 166 -17.72 36.77 11.64
C LEU A 166 -17.37 37.68 12.83
N GLY A 167 -16.08 38.02 13.04
CA GLY A 167 -15.63 38.94 14.06
C GLY A 167 -16.13 40.35 13.84
N PHE A 168 -16.26 40.80 12.60
CA PHE A 168 -16.82 42.11 12.25
C PHE A 168 -18.35 42.14 12.49
N ALA A 169 -19.05 41.05 12.20
CA ALA A 169 -20.49 40.96 12.41
C ALA A 169 -20.92 40.83 13.90
N SER A 170 -20.04 40.35 14.76
CA SER A 170 -20.29 40.23 16.23
C SER A 170 -19.86 41.47 17.03
N GLY A 171 -19.22 42.45 16.39
CA GLY A 171 -18.77 43.72 17.00
C GLY A 171 -19.72 44.89 16.80
N LEU A 172 -20.92 44.64 16.25
CA LEU A 172 -22.08 45.55 16.17
C LEU A 172 -23.17 45.01 17.10
#